data_59a032733b046dae1b331094650c6a36
#
_entry.id   59a032733b046dae1b331094650c6a36
#
_cell.length_a   1.000
_cell.length_b   1.000
_cell.length_c   1.000
_cell.angle_alpha   90.00
_cell.angle_beta   90.00
_cell.angle_gamma   90.00
#
_symmetry.space_group_name_H-M   'P 1'
#
loop_
_entity.id
_entity.type
_entity.pdbx_description
1 polymer ?
#
loop_
_entity_poly.entity_id
_entity_poly.type
_entity_poly.pdbx_seq_one_letter_code
_entity_poly.pdbx_strand_id
1 'polypeptide(L)'
;MKLFRKRDFITVGFILIFSAATVYMFYVILKPIEVLHIYQPAEVNEKLVDSSIIHIAKYHKISDFKLTNQNGKEITQANYKDKIYVADFFFTTCQDICPVMTKNMYQLQEELKNDNEILLLSHTVIPEVDTVEQLKEYAIENNVDDSKWNLLTGDKKQIYELARKSYLAVEDSNFNEFDMIHTENFMLIDKEKQIRGFYDGTNSKEINRLLKDIEILKQSYNK
;
A
#
# COMPACT_ATOMS: atom_id res chain seq x y z
N MET A 1 21.94 -28.99 -58.85
CA MET A 1 21.13 -28.66 -57.69
C MET A 1 21.61 -29.54 -56.54
N LYS A 2 22.43 -29.01 -55.59
CA LYS A 2 22.97 -29.82 -54.47
C LYS A 2 21.82 -30.07 -53.46
N LEU A 3 21.42 -31.35 -53.32
CA LEU A 3 20.46 -31.73 -52.30
C LEU A 3 21.05 -31.45 -50.92
N PHE A 4 20.34 -30.74 -50.05
CA PHE A 4 20.69 -30.54 -48.67
C PHE A 4 20.84 -31.92 -47.98
N ARG A 5 21.98 -32.14 -47.31
CA ARG A 5 22.24 -33.40 -46.58
C ARG A 5 21.51 -33.33 -45.22
N LYS A 6 21.10 -34.47 -44.68
CA LYS A 6 20.40 -34.61 -43.40
C LYS A 6 21.12 -33.85 -42.23
N ARG A 7 22.45 -33.74 -42.30
CA ARG A 7 23.32 -33.02 -41.42
C ARG A 7 23.13 -31.48 -41.48
N ASP A 8 22.79 -30.96 -42.68
CA ASP A 8 22.61 -29.52 -42.87
C ASP A 8 21.27 -29.06 -42.23
N PHE A 9 20.23 -29.90 -42.28
CA PHE A 9 18.96 -29.64 -41.57
C PHE A 9 19.13 -29.65 -40.02
N ILE A 10 19.96 -30.54 -39.50
CA ILE A 10 20.27 -30.60 -38.05
C ILE A 10 21.03 -29.33 -37.65
N THR A 11 22.02 -28.90 -38.42
CA THR A 11 22.78 -27.67 -38.15
C THR A 11 21.91 -26.42 -38.22
N VAL A 12 21.02 -26.32 -39.20
CA VAL A 12 20.05 -25.22 -39.29
C VAL A 12 19.09 -25.23 -38.08
N GLY A 13 18.61 -26.40 -37.67
CA GLY A 13 17.78 -26.56 -36.48
C GLY A 13 18.48 -26.05 -35.20
N PHE A 14 19.74 -26.42 -34.99
CA PHE A 14 20.53 -25.92 -33.87
C PHE A 14 20.73 -24.40 -33.89
N ILE A 15 21.01 -23.82 -35.05
CA ILE A 15 21.17 -22.36 -35.20
C ILE A 15 19.86 -21.65 -34.86
N LEU A 16 18.71 -22.15 -35.33
CA LEU A 16 17.41 -21.55 -35.04
C LEU A 16 17.06 -21.62 -33.54
N ILE A 17 17.30 -22.76 -32.88
CA ILE A 17 17.07 -22.91 -31.44
C ILE A 17 17.98 -21.97 -30.63
N PHE A 18 19.28 -21.93 -31.00
CA PHE A 18 20.25 -21.06 -30.33
C PHE A 18 19.88 -19.57 -30.51
N SER A 19 19.50 -19.17 -31.72
CA SER A 19 19.04 -17.80 -32.01
C SER A 19 17.79 -17.44 -31.22
N ALA A 20 16.79 -18.35 -31.18
CA ALA A 20 15.57 -18.15 -30.39
C ALA A 20 15.87 -18.03 -28.88
N ALA A 21 16.76 -18.90 -28.35
CA ALA A 21 17.19 -18.83 -26.94
C ALA A 21 17.91 -17.50 -26.63
N THR A 22 18.78 -17.05 -27.55
CA THR A 22 19.51 -15.77 -27.41
C THR A 22 18.55 -14.59 -27.42
N VAL A 23 17.61 -14.56 -28.36
CA VAL A 23 16.56 -13.50 -28.43
C VAL A 23 15.69 -13.49 -27.17
N TYR A 24 15.29 -14.69 -26.71
CA TYR A 24 14.53 -14.81 -25.45
C TYR A 24 15.34 -14.32 -24.24
N MET A 25 16.61 -14.67 -24.15
CA MET A 25 17.51 -14.20 -23.10
C MET A 25 17.62 -12.66 -23.11
N PHE A 26 17.84 -12.06 -24.28
CA PHE A 26 17.87 -10.59 -24.41
C PHE A 26 16.52 -9.96 -24.08
N TYR A 27 15.41 -10.55 -24.49
CA TYR A 27 14.07 -10.09 -24.13
C TYR A 27 13.87 -10.06 -22.61
N VAL A 28 14.28 -11.12 -21.90
CA VAL A 28 14.18 -11.19 -20.43
C VAL A 28 15.09 -10.15 -19.75
N ILE A 29 16.32 -9.96 -20.25
CA ILE A 29 17.31 -9.02 -19.69
C ILE A 29 16.88 -7.56 -19.96
N LEU A 30 16.34 -7.28 -21.13
CA LEU A 30 15.98 -5.92 -21.56
C LEU A 30 14.54 -5.53 -21.22
N LYS A 31 13.76 -6.47 -20.65
CA LYS A 31 12.36 -6.16 -20.24
C LYS A 31 12.41 -4.99 -19.26
N PRO A 32 11.74 -3.86 -19.57
CA PRO A 32 11.71 -2.71 -18.70
C PRO A 32 11.04 -3.10 -17.37
N ILE A 33 11.61 -2.62 -16.26
CA ILE A 33 10.99 -2.79 -14.96
C ILE A 33 9.80 -1.86 -14.92
N GLU A 34 8.69 -2.42 -14.57
CA GLU A 34 7.53 -1.63 -14.21
C GLU A 34 7.84 -0.88 -12.92
N VAL A 35 7.70 0.45 -12.93
CA VAL A 35 7.94 1.32 -11.78
C VAL A 35 6.63 1.99 -11.44
N LEU A 36 6.18 1.83 -10.19
CA LEU A 36 4.97 2.51 -9.74
C LEU A 36 5.18 4.03 -9.68
N HIS A 37 4.12 4.75 -9.99
CA HIS A 37 4.08 6.21 -9.85
C HIS A 37 4.32 6.64 -8.39
N ILE A 38 4.90 7.81 -8.20
CA ILE A 38 5.01 8.48 -6.88
C ILE A 38 4.01 9.62 -6.86
N TYR A 39 2.96 9.46 -6.07
CA TYR A 39 1.89 10.46 -5.99
C TYR A 39 2.32 11.68 -5.19
N GLN A 40 2.00 12.86 -5.71
CA GLN A 40 2.23 14.14 -5.07
C GLN A 40 0.91 14.87 -4.84
N PRO A 41 0.80 15.75 -3.83
CA PRO A 41 -0.43 16.53 -3.59
C PRO A 41 -0.99 17.23 -4.82
N ALA A 42 -0.14 17.83 -5.66
CA ALA A 42 -0.56 18.54 -6.88
C ALA A 42 -1.13 17.61 -7.98
N GLU A 43 -1.00 16.29 -7.86
CA GLU A 43 -1.41 15.30 -8.85
C GLU A 43 -2.67 14.54 -8.43
N VAL A 44 -3.02 14.63 -7.15
CA VAL A 44 -4.20 13.99 -6.58
C VAL A 44 -5.41 14.91 -6.74
N ASN A 45 -6.62 14.34 -6.71
CA ASN A 45 -7.85 15.13 -6.74
C ASN A 45 -7.81 16.21 -5.65
N GLU A 46 -8.01 17.46 -6.05
CA GLU A 46 -7.98 18.63 -5.16
C GLU A 46 -8.87 18.48 -3.92
N LYS A 47 -9.96 17.72 -4.03
CA LYS A 47 -10.85 17.44 -2.90
C LYS A 47 -10.22 16.55 -1.82
N LEU A 48 -9.22 15.73 -2.18
CA LEU A 48 -8.53 14.82 -1.25
C LEU A 48 -7.28 15.46 -0.61
N VAL A 49 -6.99 16.71 -0.94
CA VAL A 49 -5.76 17.38 -0.53
C VAL A 49 -6.09 18.67 0.23
N ASP A 50 -5.49 18.82 1.42
CA ASP A 50 -5.56 20.08 2.17
C ASP A 50 -5.02 21.24 1.33
N SER A 51 -5.77 22.34 1.27
CA SER A 51 -5.45 23.52 0.45
C SER A 51 -4.06 24.12 0.73
N SER A 52 -3.52 23.90 1.94
CA SER A 52 -2.20 24.39 2.32
C SER A 52 -1.04 23.64 1.64
N ILE A 53 -1.27 22.43 1.12
CA ILE A 53 -0.24 21.57 0.51
C ILE A 53 -0.50 21.22 -0.96
N ILE A 54 -1.63 21.61 -1.53
CA ILE A 54 -2.03 21.31 -2.92
C ILE A 54 -1.00 21.73 -3.96
N HIS A 55 -0.18 22.72 -3.64
CA HIS A 55 0.88 23.22 -4.53
C HIS A 55 2.16 22.36 -4.53
N ILE A 56 2.27 21.36 -3.63
CA ILE A 56 3.44 20.50 -3.53
C ILE A 56 3.44 19.50 -4.68
N ALA A 57 4.37 19.67 -5.62
CA ALA A 57 4.51 18.84 -6.81
C ALA A 57 5.68 17.84 -6.73
N LYS A 58 6.48 17.85 -5.64
CA LYS A 58 7.64 16.97 -5.48
C LYS A 58 7.98 16.77 -3.99
N TYR A 59 8.61 15.63 -3.70
CA TYR A 59 9.18 15.30 -2.39
C TYR A 59 8.18 15.16 -1.25
N HIS A 60 6.89 14.98 -1.56
CA HIS A 60 5.91 14.66 -0.53
C HIS A 60 6.20 13.30 0.11
N LYS A 61 6.10 13.26 1.44
CA LYS A 61 6.33 12.05 2.25
C LYS A 61 5.37 12.00 3.42
N ILE A 62 5.06 10.80 3.86
CA ILE A 62 4.30 10.62 5.10
C ILE A 62 5.08 11.25 6.25
N SER A 63 4.40 12.11 7.02
CA SER A 63 4.96 12.78 8.19
C SER A 63 5.26 11.78 9.31
N ASP A 64 6.19 12.14 10.19
CA ASP A 64 6.44 11.36 11.38
C ASP A 64 5.24 11.45 12.32
N PHE A 65 4.93 10.33 12.97
CA PHE A 65 3.82 10.22 13.91
C PHE A 65 4.24 9.44 15.17
N LYS A 66 3.42 9.61 16.21
CA LYS A 66 3.58 8.91 17.49
C LYS A 66 2.18 8.62 18.04
N LEU A 67 1.76 7.36 17.91
CA LEU A 67 0.42 6.88 18.27
C LEU A 67 0.54 5.59 19.09
N THR A 68 -0.58 5.09 19.61
CA THR A 68 -0.62 3.88 20.43
C THR A 68 -1.38 2.78 19.70
N ASN A 69 -0.86 1.55 19.71
CA ASN A 69 -1.55 0.43 19.07
C ASN A 69 -2.50 -0.32 20.04
N GLN A 70 -3.21 -1.32 19.49
CA GLN A 70 -4.16 -2.21 20.19
C GLN A 70 -3.55 -2.95 21.41
N ASN A 71 -2.25 -2.94 21.59
CA ASN A 71 -1.55 -3.55 22.72
C ASN A 71 -1.00 -2.50 23.71
N GLY A 72 -1.40 -1.23 23.58
CA GLY A 72 -0.90 -0.13 24.42
C GLY A 72 0.56 0.25 24.13
N LYS A 73 1.14 -0.25 23.02
CA LYS A 73 2.52 0.02 22.63
C LYS A 73 2.59 1.27 21.78
N GLU A 74 3.56 2.13 22.07
CA GLU A 74 3.87 3.28 21.22
C GLU A 74 4.41 2.85 19.88
N ILE A 75 3.80 3.36 18.81
CA ILE A 75 4.17 3.13 17.42
C ILE A 75 4.48 4.47 16.77
N THR A 76 5.58 4.51 16.07
CA THR A 76 6.07 5.69 15.35
C THR A 76 6.39 5.33 13.90
N GLN A 77 6.63 6.32 13.07
CA GLN A 77 7.13 6.09 11.70
C GLN A 77 8.42 5.26 11.66
N ALA A 78 9.24 5.29 12.72
CA ALA A 78 10.46 4.49 12.82
C ALA A 78 10.20 2.97 12.84
N ASN A 79 9.03 2.52 13.30
CA ASN A 79 8.63 1.12 13.26
C ASN A 79 8.42 0.60 11.82
N TYR A 80 8.21 1.52 10.87
CA TYR A 80 8.01 1.26 9.44
C TYR A 80 9.25 1.61 8.60
N LYS A 81 10.40 1.87 9.26
CA LYS A 81 11.66 2.10 8.55
C LYS A 81 12.05 0.88 7.72
N ASP A 82 12.43 1.11 6.47
CA ASP A 82 12.81 0.09 5.48
C ASP A 82 11.68 -0.94 5.20
N LYS A 83 10.43 -0.58 5.48
CA LYS A 83 9.23 -1.37 5.20
C LYS A 83 8.39 -0.72 4.12
N ILE A 84 7.73 -1.55 3.34
CA ILE A 84 6.56 -1.16 2.56
C ILE A 84 5.35 -1.38 3.46
N TYR A 85 4.36 -0.51 3.43
CA TYR A 85 3.15 -0.74 4.20
C TYR A 85 1.89 -0.25 3.51
N VAL A 86 0.78 -0.88 3.85
CA VAL A 86 -0.56 -0.47 3.44
C VAL A 86 -1.21 0.22 4.63
N ALA A 87 -1.72 1.42 4.41
CA ALA A 87 -2.42 2.19 5.43
C ALA A 87 -3.89 2.43 5.06
N ASP A 88 -4.76 2.48 6.07
CA ASP A 88 -6.15 2.91 5.94
C ASP A 88 -6.61 3.72 7.16
N PHE A 89 -7.84 4.27 7.05
CA PHE A 89 -8.55 4.95 8.13
C PHE A 89 -9.87 4.26 8.38
N PHE A 90 -10.18 3.97 9.65
CA PHE A 90 -11.35 3.19 10.04
C PHE A 90 -11.92 3.65 11.38
N PHE A 91 -13.00 3.05 11.84
CA PHE A 91 -13.46 3.10 13.23
C PHE A 91 -14.24 1.83 13.58
N THR A 92 -14.15 1.38 14.85
CA THR A 92 -14.65 0.07 15.26
C THR A 92 -16.17 -0.04 15.21
N THR A 93 -16.88 1.06 15.38
CA THR A 93 -18.35 1.10 15.43
C THR A 93 -19.01 1.32 14.06
N CYS A 94 -18.23 1.39 12.98
CA CYS A 94 -18.73 1.51 11.61
C CYS A 94 -19.50 0.24 11.21
N GLN A 95 -20.72 0.41 10.68
CA GLN A 95 -21.57 -0.70 10.23
C GLN A 95 -21.73 -0.76 8.70
N ASP A 96 -21.03 0.10 7.97
CA ASP A 96 -21.15 0.25 6.52
C ASP A 96 -19.92 -0.30 5.78
N ILE A 97 -18.96 0.54 5.44
CA ILE A 97 -17.79 0.13 4.61
C ILE A 97 -16.68 -0.54 5.42
N CYS A 98 -16.46 -0.16 6.68
CA CYS A 98 -15.34 -0.67 7.47
C CYS A 98 -15.33 -2.20 7.64
N PRO A 99 -16.44 -2.90 7.83
CA PRO A 99 -16.40 -4.37 7.89
C PRO A 99 -15.86 -5.02 6.62
N VAL A 100 -16.16 -4.43 5.44
CA VAL A 100 -15.64 -4.91 4.16
C VAL A 100 -14.15 -4.60 4.04
N MET A 101 -13.73 -3.38 4.38
CA MET A 101 -12.34 -2.96 4.40
C MET A 101 -11.49 -3.82 5.34
N THR A 102 -11.96 -4.04 6.56
CA THR A 102 -11.28 -4.89 7.56
C THR A 102 -11.11 -6.32 7.07
N LYS A 103 -12.14 -6.90 6.44
CA LYS A 103 -12.04 -8.22 5.81
C LYS A 103 -10.99 -8.24 4.70
N ASN A 104 -10.91 -7.20 3.89
CA ASN A 104 -9.93 -7.10 2.80
C ASN A 104 -8.52 -6.83 3.36
N MET A 105 -8.38 -6.07 4.45
CA MET A 105 -7.10 -5.92 5.16
C MET A 105 -6.63 -7.24 5.78
N TYR A 106 -7.56 -8.04 6.35
CA TYR A 106 -7.27 -9.40 6.80
C TYR A 106 -6.82 -10.31 5.64
N GLN A 107 -7.46 -10.21 4.47
CA GLN A 107 -6.98 -10.94 3.29
C GLN A 107 -5.54 -10.57 2.93
N LEU A 108 -5.19 -9.27 2.94
CA LEU A 108 -3.81 -8.80 2.72
C LEU A 108 -2.86 -9.37 3.77
N GLN A 109 -3.27 -9.40 5.04
CA GLN A 109 -2.49 -10.00 6.12
C GLN A 109 -2.14 -11.46 5.81
N GLU A 110 -3.13 -12.27 5.40
CA GLU A 110 -2.92 -13.69 5.10
C GLU A 110 -2.05 -13.93 3.86
N GLU A 111 -2.28 -13.17 2.80
CA GLU A 111 -1.47 -13.27 1.57
C GLU A 111 0.00 -12.84 1.81
N LEU A 112 0.22 -11.89 2.71
CA LEU A 112 1.53 -11.29 2.97
C LEU A 112 2.18 -11.78 4.29
N LYS A 113 1.60 -12.75 4.99
CA LYS A 113 2.03 -13.17 6.34
C LYS A 113 3.49 -13.58 6.45
N ASN A 114 4.03 -14.20 5.41
CA ASN A 114 5.41 -14.66 5.38
C ASN A 114 6.40 -13.59 4.85
N ASP A 115 5.92 -12.42 4.50
CA ASP A 115 6.73 -11.33 3.97
C ASP A 115 7.04 -10.29 5.05
N ASN A 116 8.22 -10.36 5.62
CA ASN A 116 8.63 -9.46 6.70
C ASN A 116 8.94 -8.02 6.24
N GLU A 117 8.94 -7.75 4.94
CA GLU A 117 9.13 -6.39 4.41
C GLU A 117 7.83 -5.59 4.34
N ILE A 118 6.68 -6.28 4.41
CA ILE A 118 5.37 -5.66 4.28
C ILE A 118 4.67 -5.62 5.64
N LEU A 119 4.10 -4.47 5.99
CA LEU A 119 3.29 -4.26 7.20
C LEU A 119 1.95 -3.63 6.84
N LEU A 120 0.99 -3.71 7.77
CA LEU A 120 -0.33 -3.11 7.67
C LEU A 120 -0.54 -2.12 8.80
N LEU A 121 -1.29 -1.04 8.54
CA LEU A 121 -1.44 0.07 9.47
C LEU A 121 -2.83 0.70 9.33
N SER A 122 -3.66 0.60 10.35
CA SER A 122 -4.98 1.22 10.39
C SER A 122 -5.03 2.31 11.45
N HIS A 123 -5.48 3.50 11.07
CA HIS A 123 -5.65 4.63 11.98
C HIS A 123 -7.14 4.80 12.32
N THR A 124 -7.51 4.79 13.60
CA THR A 124 -8.89 5.19 13.95
C THR A 124 -9.14 6.66 13.67
N VAL A 125 -10.35 6.99 13.27
CA VAL A 125 -10.78 8.39 13.10
C VAL A 125 -11.62 8.91 14.29
N ILE A 126 -11.95 8.04 15.25
CA ILE A 126 -12.67 8.39 16.48
C ILE A 126 -11.95 7.89 17.73
N PRO A 127 -10.74 8.37 18.01
CA PRO A 127 -9.92 7.86 19.12
C PRO A 127 -10.57 8.01 20.51
N GLU A 128 -11.58 8.86 20.63
CA GLU A 128 -12.37 9.00 21.87
C GLU A 128 -13.22 7.75 22.18
N VAL A 129 -13.62 7.00 21.15
CA VAL A 129 -14.37 5.75 21.26
C VAL A 129 -13.43 4.55 21.13
N ASP A 130 -12.53 4.60 20.16
CA ASP A 130 -11.59 3.55 19.84
C ASP A 130 -10.36 3.63 20.77
N THR A 131 -10.60 3.34 22.05
CA THR A 131 -9.52 3.21 23.07
C THR A 131 -8.63 2.01 22.77
N VAL A 132 -7.51 1.87 23.49
CA VAL A 132 -6.63 0.70 23.35
C VAL A 132 -7.40 -0.60 23.62
N GLU A 133 -8.28 -0.61 24.63
CA GLU A 133 -9.09 -1.76 24.99
C GLU A 133 -10.06 -2.10 23.84
N GLN A 134 -10.77 -1.10 23.31
CA GLN A 134 -11.70 -1.28 22.19
C GLN A 134 -10.99 -1.79 20.93
N LEU A 135 -9.81 -1.23 20.61
CA LEU A 135 -8.98 -1.72 19.49
C LEU A 135 -8.48 -3.14 19.72
N LYS A 136 -8.20 -3.53 20.98
CA LYS A 136 -7.79 -4.90 21.31
C LYS A 136 -8.90 -5.91 21.11
N GLU A 137 -10.13 -5.58 21.55
CA GLU A 137 -11.31 -6.40 21.30
C GLU A 137 -11.56 -6.55 19.80
N TYR A 138 -11.56 -5.45 19.07
CA TYR A 138 -11.71 -5.43 17.60
C TYR A 138 -10.63 -6.26 16.89
N ALA A 139 -9.38 -6.18 17.34
CA ALA A 139 -8.27 -6.96 16.79
C ALA A 139 -8.50 -8.48 16.96
N ILE A 140 -8.99 -8.90 18.14
CA ILE A 140 -9.29 -10.31 18.43
C ILE A 140 -10.45 -10.79 17.55
N GLU A 141 -11.53 -10.03 17.46
CA GLU A 141 -12.71 -10.36 16.65
C GLU A 141 -12.40 -10.51 15.16
N ASN A 142 -11.44 -9.70 14.65
CA ASN A 142 -11.05 -9.68 13.26
C ASN A 142 -9.77 -10.46 12.95
N ASN A 143 -9.25 -11.26 13.89
CA ASN A 143 -8.04 -12.09 13.74
C ASN A 143 -6.80 -11.29 13.28
N VAL A 144 -6.60 -10.11 13.85
CA VAL A 144 -5.44 -9.26 13.56
C VAL A 144 -4.17 -9.90 14.14
N ASP A 145 -3.16 -10.10 13.31
CA ASP A 145 -1.82 -10.52 13.73
C ASP A 145 -1.01 -9.28 14.15
N ASP A 146 -0.75 -9.15 15.45
CA ASP A 146 0.00 -8.04 16.06
C ASP A 146 1.42 -7.85 15.49
N SER A 147 1.99 -8.88 14.87
CA SER A 147 3.31 -8.80 14.22
C SER A 147 3.26 -8.20 12.81
N LYS A 148 2.07 -8.17 12.21
CA LYS A 148 1.84 -7.76 10.83
C LYS A 148 1.04 -6.47 10.73
N TRP A 149 0.04 -6.29 11.60
CA TRP A 149 -0.96 -5.25 11.47
C TRP A 149 -1.16 -4.50 12.79
N ASN A 150 -0.91 -3.18 12.78
CA ASN A 150 -1.19 -2.29 13.90
C ASN A 150 -2.48 -1.51 13.66
N LEU A 151 -3.37 -1.52 14.64
CA LEU A 151 -4.52 -0.63 14.76
C LEU A 151 -4.14 0.51 15.70
N LEU A 152 -4.17 1.76 15.24
CA LEU A 152 -3.65 2.90 15.99
C LEU A 152 -4.73 3.83 16.48
N THR A 153 -4.57 4.28 17.72
CA THR A 153 -5.35 5.34 18.38
C THR A 153 -4.41 6.37 19.00
N GLY A 154 -4.92 7.53 19.40
CA GLY A 154 -4.14 8.56 20.06
C GLY A 154 -4.68 9.96 19.86
N ASP A 155 -3.80 10.94 19.67
CA ASP A 155 -4.21 12.34 19.48
C ASP A 155 -5.00 12.53 18.18
N LYS A 156 -6.26 12.92 18.31
CA LYS A 156 -7.17 13.12 17.18
C LYS A 156 -6.64 14.11 16.15
N LYS A 157 -6.07 15.22 16.62
CA LYS A 157 -5.54 16.24 15.73
C LYS A 157 -4.40 15.68 14.88
N GLN A 158 -3.49 14.92 15.48
CA GLN A 158 -2.41 14.26 14.74
C GLN A 158 -2.94 13.27 13.70
N ILE A 159 -3.94 12.44 14.06
CA ILE A 159 -4.55 11.47 13.14
C ILE A 159 -5.20 12.18 11.95
N TYR A 160 -5.91 13.27 12.19
CA TYR A 160 -6.57 14.06 11.15
C TYR A 160 -5.58 14.81 10.25
N GLU A 161 -4.49 15.33 10.82
CA GLU A 161 -3.41 15.93 10.04
C GLU A 161 -2.69 14.89 9.17
N LEU A 162 -2.47 13.67 9.68
CA LEU A 162 -1.94 12.57 8.90
C LEU A 162 -2.86 12.23 7.72
N ALA A 163 -4.14 12.07 7.95
CA ALA A 163 -5.10 11.72 6.91
C ALA A 163 -5.14 12.76 5.78
N ARG A 164 -5.19 14.05 6.14
CA ARG A 164 -5.36 15.17 5.20
C ARG A 164 -4.07 15.59 4.51
N LYS A 165 -2.98 15.70 5.29
CA LYS A 165 -1.73 16.30 4.82
C LYS A 165 -0.64 15.30 4.49
N SER A 166 -0.74 14.08 4.99
CA SER A 166 0.28 13.07 4.75
C SER A 166 -0.21 11.98 3.80
N TYR A 167 -1.34 11.34 4.11
CA TYR A 167 -1.86 10.24 3.32
C TYR A 167 -2.74 10.67 2.14
N LEU A 168 -3.16 11.93 2.09
CA LEU A 168 -4.04 12.48 1.04
C LEU A 168 -5.31 11.62 0.88
N ALA A 169 -5.91 11.25 2.01
CA ALA A 169 -6.95 10.24 2.06
C ALA A 169 -8.37 10.80 2.23
N VAL A 170 -8.53 12.10 2.36
CA VAL A 170 -9.78 12.72 2.82
C VAL A 170 -10.22 13.83 1.90
N GLU A 171 -11.49 13.82 1.51
CA GLU A 171 -12.10 14.96 0.82
C GLU A 171 -12.15 16.19 1.74
N ASP A 172 -11.71 17.33 1.22
CA ASP A 172 -11.83 18.64 1.87
C ASP A 172 -13.28 19.15 1.67
N SER A 173 -14.24 18.57 2.40
CA SER A 173 -15.59 19.11 2.50
C SER A 173 -15.55 20.21 3.55
N ASN A 174 -16.12 21.39 3.31
CA ASN A 174 -16.28 22.59 4.17
C ASN A 174 -16.28 22.29 5.68
N PHE A 175 -15.10 21.97 6.24
CA PHE A 175 -14.98 21.37 7.56
C PHE A 175 -15.26 22.34 8.70
N ASN A 176 -16.26 21.99 9.48
CA ASN A 176 -16.15 22.13 10.92
C ASN A 176 -15.13 21.11 11.45
N GLU A 177 -14.34 21.45 12.46
CA GLU A 177 -13.35 20.55 13.13
C GLU A 177 -13.92 19.20 13.64
N PHE A 178 -15.21 18.95 13.45
CA PHE A 178 -16.00 17.83 13.96
C PHE A 178 -16.49 16.86 12.87
N ASP A 179 -16.24 17.14 11.58
CA ASP A 179 -16.67 16.20 10.54
C ASP A 179 -15.75 14.97 10.50
N MET A 180 -16.38 13.81 10.69
CA MET A 180 -15.69 12.52 10.73
C MET A 180 -15.11 12.18 9.36
N ILE A 181 -13.87 11.73 9.34
CA ILE A 181 -13.19 11.25 8.13
C ILE A 181 -13.89 9.98 7.63
N HIS A 182 -14.34 10.00 6.39
CA HIS A 182 -14.83 8.83 5.68
C HIS A 182 -13.99 8.62 4.42
N THR A 183 -13.33 7.48 4.31
CA THR A 183 -12.59 7.09 3.10
C THR A 183 -12.57 5.57 2.97
N GLU A 184 -12.79 5.09 1.76
CA GLU A 184 -12.62 3.68 1.42
C GLU A 184 -11.20 3.35 0.92
N ASN A 185 -10.28 4.32 0.90
CA ASN A 185 -8.97 4.16 0.28
C ASN A 185 -7.98 3.41 1.16
N PHE A 186 -7.33 2.41 0.57
CA PHE A 186 -6.04 1.87 1.03
C PHE A 186 -4.91 2.61 0.31
N MET A 187 -3.90 3.02 1.06
CA MET A 187 -2.71 3.69 0.54
C MET A 187 -1.50 2.76 0.62
N LEU A 188 -0.82 2.55 -0.51
CA LEU A 188 0.46 1.84 -0.55
C LEU A 188 1.61 2.82 -0.35
N ILE A 189 2.42 2.58 0.68
CA ILE A 189 3.54 3.44 1.07
C ILE A 189 4.85 2.66 0.91
N ASP A 190 5.84 3.31 0.31
CA ASP A 190 7.16 2.72 0.08
C ASP A 190 8.14 2.92 1.25
N LYS A 191 9.36 2.36 1.11
CA LYS A 191 10.44 2.47 2.10
C LYS A 191 10.94 3.90 2.32
N GLU A 192 10.73 4.79 1.35
CA GLU A 192 11.05 6.22 1.40
C GLU A 192 9.92 7.09 1.96
N LYS A 193 8.83 6.46 2.45
CA LYS A 193 7.61 7.12 2.95
C LYS A 193 6.81 7.85 1.86
N GLN A 194 6.87 7.39 0.61
CA GLN A 194 6.16 7.99 -0.52
C GLN A 194 4.92 7.18 -0.87
N ILE A 195 3.86 7.85 -1.30
CA ILE A 195 2.62 7.20 -1.73
C ILE A 195 2.82 6.64 -3.14
N ARG A 196 2.56 5.34 -3.31
CA ARG A 196 2.74 4.62 -4.56
C ARG A 196 1.42 4.16 -5.19
N GLY A 197 0.32 4.28 -4.48
CA GLY A 197 -1.00 3.94 -4.99
C GLY A 197 -2.12 4.22 -4.00
N PHE A 198 -3.32 4.41 -4.57
CA PHE A 198 -4.59 4.46 -3.87
C PHE A 198 -5.48 3.35 -4.43
N TYR A 199 -6.18 2.65 -3.55
CA TYR A 199 -6.99 1.47 -3.90
C TYR A 199 -8.29 1.51 -3.12
N ASP A 200 -9.41 1.30 -3.79
CA ASP A 200 -10.70 1.12 -3.12
C ASP A 200 -10.67 -0.15 -2.25
N GLY A 201 -10.59 0.03 -0.94
CA GLY A 201 -10.51 -1.03 0.06
C GLY A 201 -11.76 -1.90 0.15
N THR A 202 -12.87 -1.50 -0.49
CA THR A 202 -14.11 -2.27 -0.57
C THR A 202 -14.17 -3.17 -1.81
N ASN A 203 -13.26 -2.97 -2.79
CA ASN A 203 -13.29 -3.61 -4.09
C ASN A 203 -12.20 -4.70 -4.22
N SER A 204 -12.61 -5.95 -4.33
CA SER A 204 -11.68 -7.10 -4.44
C SER A 204 -10.74 -7.03 -5.68
N LYS A 205 -11.13 -6.36 -6.77
CA LYS A 205 -10.25 -6.16 -7.93
C LYS A 205 -9.11 -5.20 -7.59
N GLU A 206 -9.41 -4.16 -6.82
CA GLU A 206 -8.43 -3.19 -6.35
C GLU A 206 -7.47 -3.83 -5.32
N ILE A 207 -7.95 -4.72 -4.46
CA ILE A 207 -7.09 -5.51 -3.57
C ILE A 207 -6.12 -6.40 -4.36
N ASN A 208 -6.60 -7.05 -5.42
CA ASN A 208 -5.73 -7.84 -6.31
C ASN A 208 -4.72 -6.96 -7.07
N ARG A 209 -5.08 -5.73 -7.44
CA ARG A 209 -4.17 -4.74 -8.02
C ARG A 209 -3.10 -4.32 -6.99
N LEU A 210 -3.51 -4.01 -5.77
CA LEU A 210 -2.61 -3.67 -4.67
C LEU A 210 -1.56 -4.76 -4.43
N LEU A 211 -1.95 -6.05 -4.40
CA LEU A 211 -1.02 -7.17 -4.24
C LEU A 211 0.02 -7.21 -5.38
N LYS A 212 -0.40 -6.98 -6.63
CA LYS A 212 0.53 -6.92 -7.78
C LYS A 212 1.48 -5.73 -7.67
N ASP A 213 0.96 -4.58 -7.27
CA ASP A 213 1.74 -3.35 -7.13
C ASP A 213 2.76 -3.47 -5.98
N ILE A 214 2.43 -4.17 -4.90
CA ILE A 214 3.39 -4.52 -3.84
C ILE A 214 4.55 -5.34 -4.42
N GLU A 215 4.27 -6.36 -5.24
CA GLU A 215 5.33 -7.17 -5.87
C GLU A 215 6.20 -6.35 -6.85
N ILE A 216 5.60 -5.47 -7.65
CA ILE A 216 6.32 -4.54 -8.52
C ILE A 216 7.25 -3.64 -7.69
N LEU A 217 6.71 -3.09 -6.59
CA LEU A 217 7.46 -2.21 -5.70
C LEU A 217 8.65 -2.92 -5.05
N LYS A 218 8.47 -4.15 -4.56
CA LYS A 218 9.55 -4.98 -4.00
C LYS A 218 10.65 -5.25 -5.04
N GLN A 219 10.26 -5.61 -6.27
CA GLN A 219 11.22 -5.87 -7.35
C GLN A 219 12.06 -4.64 -7.69
N SER A 220 11.53 -3.43 -7.50
CA SER A 220 12.28 -2.18 -7.74
C SER A 220 13.43 -1.95 -6.76
N TYR A 221 13.39 -2.57 -5.56
CA TYR A 221 14.43 -2.49 -4.53
C TYR A 221 15.50 -3.59 -4.62
N ASN A 222 15.24 -4.67 -5.35
CA ASN A 222 16.13 -5.84 -5.43
C ASN A 222 17.14 -5.75 -6.58
N LYS A 223 17.56 -4.53 -6.99
CA LYS A 223 18.51 -4.29 -8.06
C LYS A 223 19.83 -3.66 -7.62
#